data_203647e1cb72a027bd901075142a128c
#
_entry.id   203647e1cb72a027bd901075142a128c
#
_cell.length_a   1.000
_cell.length_b   1.000
_cell.length_c   1.000
_cell.angle_alpha   90.00
_cell.angle_beta   90.00
_cell.angle_gamma   90.00
#
_symmetry.space_group_name_H-M   'P 1'
#
loop_
_entity.id
_entity.type
_entity.pdbx_description
1 polymer ?
#
loop_
_entity_poly.entity_id
_entity_poly.type
_entity_poly.pdbx_seq_one_letter_code
_entity_poly.pdbx_strand_id
1 'polypeptide(L)'
;MTADTSTTTKSRRDEAADDAPRRRSWRPARSYKVSDLSPRAQIAFVAILVALALLPLLSAAIVLSQGWRPSGDNALIGLRARDVLHGHFPLVGQPSTGENFGSGIESSHPGPIEFYLIAPFVLLLGPTVGLAIGAAAINSAALVGIGWLAMRRGGMELMVIATICATLLSRSLGGNFLHDPVSSNIGALMALCLLFAAWSIIAGDLRVLPVFVLVGTFTLQDHLAYLGTGAPVILVAIVLGSWWIRRTYQRSSDPSWLRPRLLWSTGIAAVLWLPVLLDQFFGSSNITAILQTFTSDKSEGAGKGIGFGASRVAEALAPWPIFSRRVPSLGWLHTAATHELVGGYLVLLAIVVLGVVFWRRRRTDLASMAAVVVIAAGSGFSTAIQLPEGAGVKAANLRWMWTVSAFAWIALAWLIWEILPKLWRQVLGLPAVIIGGTAVAVSMIAVVSSAGLSTDRDGTIAKDTTRLIDQVAREVPDGTYKVKYEGGSVVLSIGPALVHDLEDRGDDLLLDIGPFNRAYGDHRTYDGEPVDGTLLVTAQADGEYPAGTRLVGRQRFRVNSQDAELTTIRVYLVDEAP
;
A
#
# COMPACT_ATOMS: atom_id res chain seq x y z
N MET A 1 -28.63 -51.65 -73.30
CA MET A 1 -29.42 -50.60 -72.64
C MET A 1 -29.87 -51.16 -71.30
N THR A 2 -29.10 -50.90 -70.27
CA THR A 2 -29.45 -51.23 -68.88
C THR A 2 -28.93 -50.08 -68.01
N ALA A 3 -29.88 -49.34 -67.48
CA ALA A 3 -29.60 -48.22 -66.58
C ALA A 3 -29.40 -48.75 -65.17
N ASP A 4 -28.26 -48.35 -64.59
CA ASP A 4 -27.92 -48.65 -63.21
C ASP A 4 -28.27 -47.45 -62.34
N THR A 5 -29.26 -47.61 -61.44
CA THR A 5 -29.72 -46.63 -60.47
C THR A 5 -29.20 -47.03 -59.07
N SER A 6 -28.04 -46.58 -58.68
CA SER A 6 -27.55 -46.71 -57.32
C SER A 6 -27.94 -45.47 -56.47
N THR A 7 -29.00 -45.58 -55.74
CA THR A 7 -29.45 -44.65 -54.67
C THR A 7 -28.59 -44.81 -53.44
N THR A 8 -27.70 -43.87 -53.23
CA THR A 8 -26.90 -43.74 -51.97
C THR A 8 -27.82 -43.23 -50.85
N THR A 9 -28.18 -44.10 -49.94
CA THR A 9 -28.82 -43.80 -48.63
C THR A 9 -27.77 -43.14 -47.74
N LYS A 10 -27.68 -41.81 -47.75
CA LYS A 10 -26.88 -41.04 -46.77
C LYS A 10 -27.53 -41.20 -45.39
N SER A 11 -26.79 -41.84 -44.52
CA SER A 11 -27.19 -42.23 -43.17
C SER A 11 -27.61 -41.00 -42.34
N ARG A 12 -28.85 -40.95 -41.87
CA ARG A 12 -29.40 -39.99 -40.88
C ARG A 12 -28.68 -39.97 -39.53
N ARG A 13 -27.58 -40.72 -39.37
CA ARG A 13 -26.78 -40.75 -38.15
C ARG A 13 -25.78 -39.60 -38.01
N ASP A 14 -25.42 -38.92 -39.11
CA ASP A 14 -24.45 -37.83 -39.07
C ASP A 14 -25.05 -36.44 -38.73
N GLU A 15 -26.38 -36.29 -38.86
CA GLU A 15 -27.06 -35.03 -38.47
C GLU A 15 -27.40 -34.94 -36.98
N ALA A 16 -27.44 -36.06 -36.24
CA ALA A 16 -27.72 -36.05 -34.79
C ALA A 16 -26.50 -35.80 -33.92
N ALA A 17 -25.28 -35.73 -34.49
CA ALA A 17 -24.04 -35.49 -33.73
C ALA A 17 -23.68 -34.02 -33.58
N ASP A 18 -24.31 -33.09 -34.29
CA ASP A 18 -23.95 -31.65 -34.29
C ASP A 18 -24.80 -30.79 -33.31
N ASP A 19 -25.79 -31.39 -32.66
CA ASP A 19 -26.69 -30.71 -31.69
C ASP A 19 -26.35 -30.99 -30.22
N ALA A 20 -25.17 -31.55 -29.93
CA ALA A 20 -24.71 -31.60 -28.55
C ALA A 20 -24.42 -30.16 -28.08
N PRO A 21 -25.02 -29.70 -26.96
CA PRO A 21 -24.83 -28.34 -26.47
C PRO A 21 -23.32 -28.11 -26.31
N ARG A 22 -22.72 -27.29 -27.19
CA ARG A 22 -21.31 -26.93 -27.14
C ARG A 22 -21.01 -26.48 -25.72
N ARG A 23 -20.35 -27.33 -24.90
CA ARG A 23 -19.99 -27.04 -23.53
C ARG A 23 -19.31 -25.67 -23.51
N ARG A 24 -19.87 -24.72 -22.74
CA ARG A 24 -19.41 -23.36 -22.56
C ARG A 24 -17.92 -23.38 -22.21
N SER A 25 -17.05 -23.21 -23.20
CA SER A 25 -15.61 -23.19 -22.93
C SER A 25 -15.19 -21.79 -22.53
N TRP A 26 -14.93 -21.57 -21.25
CA TRP A 26 -14.21 -20.38 -20.79
C TRP A 26 -12.88 -20.31 -21.55
N ARG A 27 -12.62 -19.17 -22.17
CA ARG A 27 -11.32 -18.90 -22.83
C ARG A 27 -10.58 -17.87 -22.01
N PRO A 28 -9.22 -17.95 -21.90
CA PRO A 28 -8.44 -16.90 -21.30
C PRO A 28 -8.69 -15.58 -22.00
N ALA A 29 -8.74 -14.51 -21.24
CA ALA A 29 -8.92 -13.18 -21.81
C ALA A 29 -7.74 -12.80 -22.71
N ARG A 30 -8.01 -11.98 -23.73
CA ARG A 30 -6.97 -11.41 -24.58
C ARG A 30 -6.02 -10.56 -23.77
N SER A 31 -4.71 -10.72 -23.99
CA SER A 31 -3.67 -9.83 -23.46
C SER A 31 -3.03 -9.07 -24.62
N TYR A 32 -2.89 -7.75 -24.46
CA TYR A 32 -2.20 -6.90 -25.41
C TYR A 32 -0.69 -7.01 -25.21
N LYS A 33 0.07 -6.95 -26.30
CA LYS A 33 1.53 -6.92 -26.27
C LYS A 33 2.03 -5.58 -26.77
N VAL A 34 3.13 -5.10 -26.23
CA VAL A 34 3.78 -3.87 -26.68
C VAL A 34 4.18 -3.96 -28.15
N SER A 35 4.61 -5.16 -28.61
CA SER A 35 4.92 -5.44 -30.01
C SER A 35 3.76 -5.22 -30.99
N ASP A 36 2.52 -5.28 -30.49
CA ASP A 36 1.32 -5.11 -31.33
C ASP A 36 0.94 -3.62 -31.53
N LEU A 37 1.64 -2.72 -30.82
CA LEU A 37 1.44 -1.27 -30.89
C LEU A 37 2.18 -0.67 -32.10
N SER A 38 1.62 0.42 -32.66
CA SER A 38 2.35 1.25 -33.61
C SER A 38 3.62 1.86 -32.97
N PRO A 39 4.66 2.21 -33.73
CA PRO A 39 5.89 2.80 -33.17
C PRO A 39 5.62 4.04 -32.29
N ARG A 40 4.68 4.91 -32.70
CA ARG A 40 4.26 6.09 -31.92
C ARG A 40 3.60 5.69 -30.58
N ALA A 41 2.77 4.65 -30.58
CA ALA A 41 2.14 4.15 -29.37
C ALA A 41 3.14 3.44 -28.45
N GLN A 42 4.19 2.79 -29.00
CA GLN A 42 5.29 2.23 -28.19
C GLN A 42 6.08 3.34 -27.49
N ILE A 43 6.39 4.44 -28.21
CA ILE A 43 7.05 5.61 -27.60
C ILE A 43 6.17 6.21 -26.49
N ALA A 44 4.88 6.40 -26.74
CA ALA A 44 3.93 6.92 -25.74
C ALA A 44 3.83 5.99 -24.53
N PHE A 45 3.79 4.66 -24.73
CA PHE A 45 3.81 3.67 -23.66
C PHE A 45 5.04 3.82 -22.76
N VAL A 46 6.23 3.86 -23.37
CA VAL A 46 7.49 4.03 -22.61
C VAL A 46 7.51 5.38 -21.89
N ALA A 47 7.12 6.46 -22.57
CA ALA A 47 7.07 7.79 -21.98
C ALA A 47 6.16 7.87 -20.74
N ILE A 48 4.98 7.24 -20.79
CA ILE A 48 4.07 7.18 -19.64
C ILE A 48 4.71 6.38 -18.50
N LEU A 49 5.34 5.21 -18.76
CA LEU A 49 5.99 4.43 -17.71
C LEU A 49 7.16 5.17 -17.08
N VAL A 50 7.96 5.87 -17.87
CA VAL A 50 9.06 6.71 -17.35
C VAL A 50 8.51 7.85 -16.50
N ALA A 51 7.46 8.53 -16.95
CA ALA A 51 6.84 9.60 -16.17
C ALA A 51 6.25 9.08 -14.84
N LEU A 52 5.62 7.91 -14.85
CA LEU A 52 5.13 7.24 -13.63
C LEU A 52 6.26 6.84 -12.69
N ALA A 53 7.38 6.35 -13.22
CA ALA A 53 8.56 6.00 -12.42
C ALA A 53 9.23 7.24 -11.80
N LEU A 54 9.30 8.34 -12.52
CA LEU A 54 9.95 9.56 -12.06
C LEU A 54 9.11 10.35 -11.05
N LEU A 55 7.79 10.19 -11.04
CA LEU A 55 6.88 10.99 -10.20
C LEU A 55 7.18 10.86 -8.69
N PRO A 56 7.31 9.65 -8.10
CA PRO A 56 7.70 9.51 -6.69
C PRO A 56 9.13 9.98 -6.42
N LEU A 57 10.06 9.72 -7.33
CA LEU A 57 11.46 10.14 -7.19
C LEU A 57 11.61 11.66 -7.18
N LEU A 58 10.83 12.38 -7.99
CA LEU A 58 10.79 13.85 -7.96
C LEU A 58 10.21 14.36 -6.64
N SER A 59 9.16 13.70 -6.12
CA SER A 59 8.62 14.03 -4.80
C SER A 59 9.68 13.89 -3.70
N ALA A 60 10.41 12.78 -3.68
CA ALA A 60 11.52 12.57 -2.74
C ALA A 60 12.63 13.62 -2.91
N ALA A 61 13.05 13.91 -4.14
CA ALA A 61 14.09 14.91 -4.42
C ALA A 61 13.69 16.31 -3.92
N ILE A 62 12.43 16.71 -4.08
CA ILE A 62 11.93 18.00 -3.60
C ILE A 62 12.05 18.10 -2.08
N VAL A 63 11.57 17.12 -1.32
CA VAL A 63 11.59 17.20 0.14
C VAL A 63 13.00 17.07 0.71
N LEU A 64 13.83 16.22 0.11
CA LEU A 64 15.24 16.10 0.50
C LEU A 64 16.00 17.42 0.28
N SER A 65 15.72 18.14 -0.82
CA SER A 65 16.31 19.48 -1.07
C SER A 65 15.85 20.53 -0.04
N GLN A 66 14.76 20.29 0.66
CA GLN A 66 14.22 21.15 1.73
C GLN A 66 14.68 20.73 3.13
N GLY A 67 15.56 19.73 3.25
CA GLY A 67 16.08 19.24 4.52
C GLY A 67 15.13 18.31 5.26
N TRP A 68 14.37 17.48 4.53
CA TRP A 68 13.53 16.46 5.14
C TRP A 68 14.36 15.48 5.97
N ARG A 69 13.86 15.17 7.17
CA ARG A 69 14.39 14.12 8.05
C ARG A 69 13.23 13.22 8.51
N PRO A 70 13.50 11.91 8.68
CA PRO A 70 12.46 10.97 9.16
C PRO A 70 12.08 11.28 10.60
N SER A 71 10.81 11.13 10.94
CA SER A 71 10.28 11.29 12.30
C SER A 71 9.16 10.28 12.55
N GLY A 72 8.88 9.95 13.82
CA GLY A 72 7.87 8.96 14.18
C GLY A 72 8.10 7.62 13.47
N ASP A 73 7.04 7.08 12.84
CA ASP A 73 7.09 5.80 12.15
C ASP A 73 8.13 5.76 11.02
N ASN A 74 8.38 6.90 10.34
CA ASN A 74 9.40 6.97 9.29
C ASN A 74 10.80 6.71 9.85
N ALA A 75 11.12 7.27 11.01
CA ALA A 75 12.40 7.05 11.67
C ALA A 75 12.53 5.59 12.15
N LEU A 76 11.47 5.01 12.71
CA LEU A 76 11.44 3.60 13.09
C LEU A 76 11.68 2.66 11.89
N ILE A 77 11.04 2.94 10.75
CA ILE A 77 11.26 2.18 9.52
C ILE A 77 12.72 2.31 9.05
N GLY A 78 13.29 3.52 9.14
CA GLY A 78 14.69 3.76 8.83
C GLY A 78 15.64 2.94 9.70
N LEU A 79 15.41 2.90 11.02
CA LEU A 79 16.17 2.08 11.96
C LEU A 79 16.06 0.59 11.62
N ARG A 80 14.84 0.09 11.37
CA ARG A 80 14.63 -1.32 11.02
C ARG A 80 15.25 -1.71 9.66
N ALA A 81 15.28 -0.78 8.70
CA ALA A 81 15.99 -0.99 7.42
C ALA A 81 17.52 -1.05 7.62
N ARG A 82 18.08 -0.25 8.55
CA ARG A 82 19.50 -0.35 8.96
C ARG A 82 19.80 -1.68 9.65
N ASP A 83 18.90 -2.17 10.49
CA ASP A 83 19.07 -3.45 11.19
C ASP A 83 19.32 -4.60 10.22
N VAL A 84 18.66 -4.60 9.04
CA VAL A 84 18.91 -5.58 7.97
C VAL A 84 20.39 -5.58 7.53
N LEU A 85 21.03 -4.41 7.53
CA LEU A 85 22.44 -4.26 7.09
C LEU A 85 23.44 -4.64 8.17
N HIS A 86 23.04 -4.63 9.43
CA HIS A 86 23.90 -4.93 10.59
C HIS A 86 23.66 -6.32 11.20
N GLY A 87 22.88 -7.18 10.53
CA GLY A 87 22.66 -8.57 10.97
C GLY A 87 21.55 -8.73 12.01
N HIS A 88 20.84 -7.66 12.39
CA HIS A 88 19.67 -7.70 13.27
C HIS A 88 18.37 -7.84 12.45
N PHE A 89 18.24 -8.97 11.74
CA PHE A 89 17.19 -9.19 10.74
C PHE A 89 15.77 -9.11 11.33
N PRO A 90 14.94 -8.10 10.94
CA PRO A 90 13.55 -8.04 11.35
C PRO A 90 12.76 -9.23 10.82
N LEU A 91 11.98 -9.88 11.67
CA LEU A 91 11.12 -11.01 11.28
C LEU A 91 9.66 -10.59 11.09
N VAL A 92 9.25 -9.47 11.68
CA VAL A 92 7.91 -8.88 11.62
C VAL A 92 7.97 -7.43 11.14
N GLY A 93 6.83 -6.88 10.72
CA GLY A 93 6.71 -5.47 10.37
C GLY A 93 6.68 -4.54 11.59
N GLN A 94 6.27 -3.28 11.38
CA GLN A 94 6.08 -2.31 12.46
C GLN A 94 5.03 -2.82 13.48
N PRO A 95 5.16 -2.47 14.77
CA PRO A 95 4.13 -2.74 15.75
C PRO A 95 2.78 -2.19 15.32
N SER A 96 1.75 -3.00 15.45
CA SER A 96 0.40 -2.57 15.15
C SER A 96 -0.21 -1.86 16.35
N THR A 97 -1.18 -0.97 16.09
CA THR A 97 -2.00 -0.37 17.15
C THR A 97 -3.13 -1.29 17.62
N GLY A 98 -3.10 -2.57 17.25
CA GLY A 98 -4.14 -3.55 17.56
C GLY A 98 -4.35 -3.78 19.06
N GLU A 99 -3.28 -3.71 19.86
CA GLU A 99 -3.34 -3.79 21.33
C GLU A 99 -4.18 -2.67 21.96
N ASN A 100 -4.13 -1.47 21.37
CA ASN A 100 -4.90 -0.32 21.83
C ASN A 100 -6.41 -0.47 21.53
N PHE A 101 -6.80 -1.55 20.88
CA PHE A 101 -8.19 -1.86 20.56
C PHE A 101 -8.86 -2.78 21.58
N GLY A 102 -8.33 -2.83 22.81
CA GLY A 102 -8.94 -3.55 23.92
C GLY A 102 -8.65 -5.06 23.94
N SER A 103 -7.83 -5.57 23.02
CA SER A 103 -7.41 -6.98 23.06
C SER A 103 -6.29 -7.24 24.06
N GLY A 104 -5.50 -6.23 24.41
CA GLY A 104 -4.28 -6.38 25.22
C GLY A 104 -3.21 -7.27 24.58
N ILE A 105 -3.43 -7.70 23.31
CA ILE A 105 -2.53 -8.59 22.58
C ILE A 105 -1.59 -7.76 21.74
N GLU A 106 -0.32 -7.82 22.06
CA GLU A 106 0.71 -7.20 21.25
C GLU A 106 0.85 -7.92 19.92
N SER A 107 0.75 -7.15 18.82
CA SER A 107 0.95 -7.66 17.47
C SER A 107 1.69 -6.65 16.62
N SER A 108 2.33 -7.12 15.57
CA SER A 108 2.99 -6.29 14.55
C SER A 108 2.30 -6.48 13.19
N HIS A 109 2.61 -5.63 12.22
CA HIS A 109 2.24 -5.90 10.84
C HIS A 109 2.84 -7.24 10.39
N PRO A 110 2.18 -7.99 9.47
CA PRO A 110 2.47 -9.42 9.28
C PRO A 110 3.90 -9.75 8.87
N GLY A 111 4.61 -8.85 8.21
CA GLY A 111 5.97 -9.15 7.79
C GLY A 111 6.85 -7.94 7.49
N PRO A 112 8.16 -8.16 7.41
CA PRO A 112 9.19 -7.12 7.34
C PRO A 112 9.59 -6.71 5.91
N ILE A 113 8.83 -7.08 4.88
CA ILE A 113 9.22 -6.93 3.47
C ILE A 113 9.65 -5.51 3.11
N GLU A 114 9.00 -4.50 3.71
CA GLU A 114 9.30 -3.09 3.50
C GLU A 114 10.75 -2.76 3.88
N PHE A 115 11.19 -3.19 5.06
CA PHE A 115 12.55 -2.93 5.55
C PHE A 115 13.62 -3.54 4.64
N TYR A 116 13.39 -4.76 4.17
CA TYR A 116 14.30 -5.46 3.26
C TYR A 116 14.37 -4.79 1.88
N LEU A 117 13.27 -4.22 1.38
CA LEU A 117 13.26 -3.51 0.10
C LEU A 117 13.89 -2.12 0.20
N ILE A 118 13.83 -1.46 1.34
CA ILE A 118 14.43 -0.15 1.59
C ILE A 118 15.93 -0.26 1.93
N ALA A 119 16.36 -1.32 2.62
CA ALA A 119 17.73 -1.50 3.09
C ALA A 119 18.82 -1.27 2.00
N PRO A 120 18.70 -1.76 0.75
CA PRO A 120 19.70 -1.49 -0.28
C PRO A 120 19.88 0.01 -0.59
N PHE A 121 18.82 0.79 -0.51
CA PHE A 121 18.88 2.24 -0.72
C PHE A 121 19.54 2.94 0.47
N VAL A 122 19.25 2.51 1.69
CA VAL A 122 19.91 2.97 2.91
C VAL A 122 21.42 2.69 2.84
N LEU A 123 21.83 1.51 2.40
CA LEU A 123 23.22 1.13 2.22
C LEU A 123 23.94 2.06 1.21
N LEU A 124 23.28 2.38 0.10
CA LEU A 124 23.93 3.11 -1.00
C LEU A 124 23.88 4.62 -0.85
N LEU A 125 22.86 5.17 -0.19
CA LEU A 125 22.56 6.60 -0.17
C LEU A 125 22.56 7.20 1.25
N GLY A 126 22.82 6.39 2.27
CA GLY A 126 22.71 6.76 3.68
C GLY A 126 21.28 6.69 4.22
N PRO A 127 21.10 6.75 5.56
CA PRO A 127 19.83 6.44 6.21
C PRO A 127 18.67 7.34 5.78
N THR A 128 18.86 8.65 5.79
CA THR A 128 17.80 9.63 5.47
C THR A 128 17.45 9.64 3.98
N VAL A 129 18.46 9.75 3.11
CA VAL A 129 18.23 9.79 1.64
C VAL A 129 17.75 8.44 1.13
N GLY A 130 18.37 7.36 1.60
CA GLY A 130 18.03 6.00 1.22
C GLY A 130 16.60 5.62 1.61
N LEU A 131 16.12 6.07 2.76
CA LEU A 131 14.76 5.86 3.20
C LEU A 131 13.74 6.50 2.25
N ALA A 132 13.90 7.81 1.95
CA ALA A 132 12.98 8.53 1.06
C ALA A 132 13.02 7.99 -0.38
N ILE A 133 14.22 7.73 -0.91
CA ILE A 133 14.39 7.19 -2.28
C ILE A 133 13.91 5.74 -2.36
N GLY A 134 14.13 4.92 -1.33
CA GLY A 134 13.64 3.53 -1.24
C GLY A 134 12.12 3.48 -1.28
N ALA A 135 11.44 4.28 -0.45
CA ALA A 135 9.98 4.40 -0.47
C ALA A 135 9.47 4.90 -1.83
N ALA A 136 10.12 5.93 -2.40
CA ALA A 136 9.79 6.42 -3.74
C ALA A 136 9.99 5.35 -4.82
N ALA A 137 11.03 4.53 -4.74
CA ALA A 137 11.30 3.46 -5.69
C ALA A 137 10.20 2.36 -5.63
N ILE A 138 9.75 1.99 -4.44
CA ILE A 138 8.65 1.05 -4.24
C ILE A 138 7.36 1.61 -4.88
N ASN A 139 7.01 2.86 -4.62
CA ASN A 139 5.85 3.51 -5.22
C ASN A 139 6.00 3.69 -6.74
N SER A 140 7.21 3.93 -7.25
CA SER A 140 7.52 3.95 -8.69
C SER A 140 7.25 2.59 -9.33
N ALA A 141 7.72 1.51 -8.70
CA ALA A 141 7.49 0.15 -9.17
C ALA A 141 5.98 -0.19 -9.20
N ALA A 142 5.22 0.24 -8.18
CA ALA A 142 3.77 0.07 -8.14
C ALA A 142 3.07 0.82 -9.28
N LEU A 143 3.40 2.10 -9.51
CA LEU A 143 2.82 2.90 -10.59
C LEU A 143 3.14 2.35 -11.98
N VAL A 144 4.39 1.94 -12.21
CA VAL A 144 4.82 1.26 -13.44
C VAL A 144 4.07 -0.06 -13.61
N GLY A 145 3.93 -0.83 -12.54
CA GLY A 145 3.16 -2.08 -12.53
C GLY A 145 1.70 -1.88 -12.90
N ILE A 146 1.03 -0.86 -12.34
CA ILE A 146 -0.34 -0.48 -12.68
C ILE A 146 -0.46 -0.13 -14.16
N GLY A 147 0.41 0.74 -14.67
CA GLY A 147 0.42 1.15 -16.09
C GLY A 147 0.64 -0.03 -17.03
N TRP A 148 1.62 -0.88 -16.72
CA TRP A 148 1.92 -2.08 -17.50
C TRP A 148 0.77 -3.11 -17.50
N LEU A 149 0.19 -3.39 -16.32
CA LEU A 149 -0.94 -4.30 -16.20
C LEU A 149 -2.18 -3.77 -16.92
N ALA A 150 -2.47 -2.47 -16.81
CA ALA A 150 -3.57 -1.84 -17.50
C ALA A 150 -3.39 -1.94 -19.03
N MET A 151 -2.19 -1.58 -19.55
CA MET A 151 -1.87 -1.74 -20.96
C MET A 151 -2.05 -3.19 -21.42
N ARG A 152 -1.56 -4.15 -20.63
CA ARG A 152 -1.67 -5.56 -20.94
C ARG A 152 -3.11 -6.07 -21.00
N ARG A 153 -4.01 -5.50 -20.20
CA ARG A 153 -5.43 -5.91 -20.11
C ARG A 153 -6.37 -5.18 -21.06
N GLY A 154 -6.13 -3.92 -21.34
CA GLY A 154 -7.04 -3.08 -22.11
C GLY A 154 -6.37 -2.14 -23.12
N GLY A 155 -5.07 -2.34 -23.43
CA GLY A 155 -4.34 -1.50 -24.37
C GLY A 155 -4.04 -0.12 -23.79
N MET A 156 -3.68 0.80 -24.68
CA MET A 156 -3.30 2.17 -24.30
C MET A 156 -4.45 2.95 -23.65
N GLU A 157 -5.70 2.66 -24.03
CA GLU A 157 -6.87 3.32 -23.50
C GLU A 157 -7.04 3.05 -21.99
N LEU A 158 -6.97 1.78 -21.59
CA LEU A 158 -7.05 1.43 -20.15
C LEU A 158 -5.82 1.93 -19.39
N MET A 159 -4.63 1.91 -20.01
CA MET A 159 -3.42 2.47 -19.41
C MET A 159 -3.59 3.97 -19.09
N VAL A 160 -4.14 4.75 -20.01
CA VAL A 160 -4.40 6.19 -19.79
C VAL A 160 -5.40 6.38 -18.65
N ILE A 161 -6.52 5.64 -18.65
CA ILE A 161 -7.54 5.70 -17.58
C ILE A 161 -6.89 5.37 -16.22
N ALA A 162 -6.13 4.27 -16.16
CA ALA A 162 -5.48 3.84 -14.93
C ALA A 162 -4.44 4.85 -14.43
N THR A 163 -3.66 5.46 -15.34
CA THR A 163 -2.68 6.49 -15.02
C THR A 163 -3.35 7.73 -14.44
N ILE A 164 -4.44 8.21 -15.05
CA ILE A 164 -5.21 9.35 -14.54
C ILE A 164 -5.72 9.06 -13.12
N CYS A 165 -6.36 7.91 -12.91
CA CYS A 165 -6.89 7.56 -11.59
C CYS A 165 -5.79 7.37 -10.55
N ALA A 166 -4.65 6.76 -10.89
CA ALA A 166 -3.52 6.58 -9.96
C ALA A 166 -2.86 7.91 -9.59
N THR A 167 -2.73 8.86 -10.54
CA THR A 167 -2.19 10.19 -10.26
C THR A 167 -3.17 11.05 -9.46
N LEU A 168 -4.48 10.94 -9.71
CA LEU A 168 -5.51 11.59 -8.89
C LEU A 168 -5.54 11.05 -7.46
N LEU A 169 -5.38 9.73 -7.30
CA LEU A 169 -5.20 9.10 -5.99
C LEU A 169 -4.01 9.70 -5.27
N SER A 170 -2.85 9.75 -5.92
CA SER A 170 -1.61 10.30 -5.35
C SER A 170 -1.77 11.76 -4.95
N ARG A 171 -2.45 12.57 -5.78
CA ARG A 171 -2.78 13.96 -5.46
C ARG A 171 -3.70 14.09 -4.24
N SER A 172 -4.70 13.23 -4.14
CA SER A 172 -5.66 13.23 -3.02
C SER A 172 -4.99 12.93 -1.68
N LEU A 173 -4.00 12.05 -1.69
CA LEU A 173 -3.19 11.69 -0.52
C LEU A 173 -2.07 12.71 -0.22
N GLY A 174 -1.82 13.64 -1.12
CA GLY A 174 -0.77 14.65 -1.02
C GLY A 174 0.53 14.22 -1.73
N GLY A 175 1.35 15.21 -2.18
CA GLY A 175 2.59 14.90 -2.90
C GLY A 175 3.62 14.14 -2.05
N ASN A 176 3.63 14.37 -0.76
CA ASN A 176 4.53 13.70 0.19
C ASN A 176 4.23 12.20 0.35
N PHE A 177 3.00 11.77 0.09
CA PHE A 177 2.62 10.36 0.09
C PHE A 177 3.53 9.46 -0.76
N LEU A 178 4.08 9.99 -1.85
CA LEU A 178 4.84 9.20 -2.81
C LEU A 178 6.24 8.78 -2.35
N HIS A 179 6.81 9.46 -1.35
CA HIS A 179 8.11 9.12 -0.77
C HIS A 179 8.01 8.77 0.72
N ASP A 180 6.80 8.79 1.27
CA ASP A 180 6.54 8.48 2.67
C ASP A 180 6.61 6.96 2.89
N PRO A 181 7.54 6.46 3.71
CA PRO A 181 7.69 5.03 3.97
C PRO A 181 6.64 4.46 4.92
N VAL A 182 5.80 5.29 5.57
CA VAL A 182 4.77 4.77 6.50
C VAL A 182 3.96 3.67 5.82
N SER A 183 3.90 2.48 6.43
CA SER A 183 3.33 1.26 5.86
C SER A 183 1.89 1.43 5.35
N SER A 184 1.06 2.23 6.05
CA SER A 184 -0.29 2.53 5.54
C SER A 184 -0.28 3.36 4.24
N ASN A 185 0.77 4.10 3.94
CA ASN A 185 0.93 4.92 2.75
C ASN A 185 1.57 4.14 1.60
N ILE A 186 2.72 3.53 1.83
CA ILE A 186 3.47 2.81 0.79
C ILE A 186 2.67 1.61 0.24
N GLY A 187 1.82 0.98 1.08
CA GLY A 187 0.94 -0.12 0.68
C GLY A 187 -0.17 0.27 -0.28
N ALA A 188 -0.58 1.55 -0.37
CA ALA A 188 -1.77 1.94 -1.13
C ALA A 188 -1.64 1.73 -2.65
N LEU A 189 -0.52 2.12 -3.25
CA LEU A 189 -0.27 1.90 -4.68
C LEU A 189 0.04 0.43 -4.97
N MET A 190 0.72 -0.26 -4.06
CA MET A 190 0.93 -1.72 -4.18
C MET A 190 -0.39 -2.48 -4.13
N ALA A 191 -1.32 -2.10 -3.25
CA ALA A 191 -2.65 -2.70 -3.21
C ALA A 191 -3.45 -2.43 -4.50
N LEU A 192 -3.34 -1.24 -5.10
CA LEU A 192 -3.93 -0.97 -6.41
C LEU A 192 -3.31 -1.85 -7.51
N CYS A 193 -1.99 -2.02 -7.52
CA CYS A 193 -1.29 -2.94 -8.41
C CYS A 193 -1.74 -4.39 -8.20
N LEU A 194 -1.96 -4.81 -6.95
CA LEU A 194 -2.52 -6.12 -6.60
C LEU A 194 -3.90 -6.33 -7.21
N LEU A 195 -4.81 -5.35 -7.16
CA LEU A 195 -6.16 -5.49 -7.75
C LEU A 195 -6.09 -5.73 -9.27
N PHE A 196 -5.18 -5.06 -9.99
CA PHE A 196 -4.91 -5.32 -11.41
C PHE A 196 -4.30 -6.70 -11.65
N ALA A 197 -3.32 -7.11 -10.84
CA ALA A 197 -2.69 -8.41 -10.95
C ALA A 197 -3.68 -9.54 -10.65
N ALA A 198 -4.49 -9.41 -9.59
CA ALA A 198 -5.53 -10.36 -9.23
C ALA A 198 -6.59 -10.48 -10.33
N TRP A 199 -7.09 -9.36 -10.86
CA TRP A 199 -7.97 -9.36 -12.02
C TRP A 199 -7.36 -10.09 -13.21
N SER A 200 -6.07 -9.89 -13.49
CA SER A 200 -5.37 -10.57 -14.58
C SER A 200 -5.35 -12.08 -14.38
N ILE A 201 -5.04 -12.56 -13.17
CA ILE A 201 -5.04 -13.98 -12.82
C ILE A 201 -6.45 -14.57 -12.92
N ILE A 202 -7.46 -13.91 -12.36
CA ILE A 202 -8.87 -14.32 -12.41
C ILE A 202 -9.35 -14.44 -13.87
N ALA A 203 -8.92 -13.53 -14.74
CA ALA A 203 -9.23 -13.57 -16.16
C ALA A 203 -8.38 -14.57 -16.97
N GLY A 204 -7.46 -15.30 -16.35
CA GLY A 204 -6.68 -16.39 -16.96
C GLY A 204 -5.33 -15.97 -17.55
N ASP A 205 -4.82 -14.78 -17.25
CA ASP A 205 -3.46 -14.36 -17.67
C ASP A 205 -2.38 -14.82 -16.67
N LEU A 206 -2.04 -16.08 -16.71
CA LEU A 206 -1.04 -16.70 -15.82
C LEU A 206 0.40 -16.20 -16.03
N ARG A 207 0.66 -15.37 -17.05
CA ARG A 207 1.98 -14.75 -17.23
C ARG A 207 2.28 -13.69 -16.19
N VAL A 208 1.24 -13.17 -15.54
CA VAL A 208 1.33 -12.18 -14.46
C VAL A 208 1.62 -12.83 -13.09
N LEU A 209 1.64 -14.16 -12.99
CA LEU A 209 1.74 -14.89 -11.73
C LEU A 209 2.90 -14.43 -10.81
N PRO A 210 4.16 -14.26 -11.30
CA PRO A 210 5.24 -13.77 -10.44
C PRO A 210 4.99 -12.37 -9.88
N VAL A 211 4.42 -11.46 -10.69
CA VAL A 211 4.05 -10.11 -10.25
C VAL A 211 2.92 -10.15 -9.22
N PHE A 212 1.91 -11.00 -9.45
CA PHE A 212 0.81 -11.19 -8.49
C PHE A 212 1.31 -11.69 -7.13
N VAL A 213 2.25 -12.66 -7.12
CA VAL A 213 2.83 -13.16 -5.87
C VAL A 213 3.64 -12.08 -5.17
N LEU A 214 4.47 -11.32 -5.89
CA LEU A 214 5.28 -10.24 -5.32
C LEU A 214 4.41 -9.14 -4.69
N VAL A 215 3.49 -8.56 -5.48
CA VAL A 215 2.66 -7.46 -4.99
C VAL A 215 1.63 -7.94 -3.94
N GLY A 216 1.14 -9.18 -4.06
CA GLY A 216 0.27 -9.80 -3.07
C GLY A 216 0.98 -10.01 -1.74
N THR A 217 2.20 -10.53 -1.76
CA THR A 217 3.02 -10.70 -0.55
C THR A 217 3.31 -9.35 0.10
N PHE A 218 3.74 -8.34 -0.69
CA PHE A 218 3.97 -7.00 -0.16
C PHE A 218 2.71 -6.46 0.54
N THR A 219 1.58 -6.47 -0.15
CA THR A 219 0.31 -5.93 0.37
C THR A 219 -0.15 -6.64 1.65
N LEU A 220 0.05 -7.96 1.75
CA LEU A 220 -0.33 -8.73 2.94
C LEU A 220 0.60 -8.50 4.13
N GLN A 221 1.89 -8.27 3.88
CA GLN A 221 2.89 -8.10 4.95
C GLN A 221 2.96 -6.66 5.48
N ASP A 222 2.67 -5.69 4.64
CA ASP A 222 2.96 -4.29 4.88
C ASP A 222 2.07 -3.67 5.98
N HIS A 223 0.73 -3.83 5.91
CA HIS A 223 -0.17 -3.22 6.89
C HIS A 223 -1.46 -4.02 7.07
N LEU A 224 -1.95 -4.14 8.33
CA LEU A 224 -3.17 -4.90 8.67
C LEU A 224 -4.42 -4.44 7.90
N ALA A 225 -4.55 -3.15 7.60
CA ALA A 225 -5.68 -2.63 6.83
C ALA A 225 -5.74 -3.21 5.40
N TYR A 226 -4.59 -3.49 4.79
CA TYR A 226 -4.52 -4.15 3.48
C TYR A 226 -4.64 -5.66 3.57
N LEU A 227 -4.22 -6.27 4.69
CA LEU A 227 -4.47 -7.68 4.94
C LEU A 227 -5.98 -7.99 4.86
N GLY A 228 -6.80 -7.22 5.58
CA GLY A 228 -8.25 -7.41 5.61
C GLY A 228 -8.92 -7.24 4.25
N THR A 229 -8.45 -6.30 3.42
CA THR A 229 -9.04 -6.02 2.09
C THR A 229 -8.41 -6.82 0.97
N GLY A 230 -7.13 -7.14 1.05
CA GLY A 230 -6.39 -7.86 0.02
C GLY A 230 -6.54 -9.37 0.09
N ALA A 231 -6.57 -9.96 1.29
CA ALA A 231 -6.59 -11.41 1.45
C ALA A 231 -7.78 -12.11 0.74
N PRO A 232 -9.04 -11.63 0.82
CA PRO A 232 -10.14 -12.25 0.08
C PRO A 232 -9.98 -12.16 -1.44
N VAL A 233 -9.45 -11.04 -1.95
CA VAL A 233 -9.16 -10.87 -3.39
C VAL A 233 -8.08 -11.86 -3.84
N ILE A 234 -7.02 -12.00 -3.04
CA ILE A 234 -5.92 -12.95 -3.29
C ILE A 234 -6.44 -14.38 -3.27
N LEU A 235 -7.27 -14.75 -2.29
CA LEU A 235 -7.85 -16.08 -2.18
C LEU A 235 -8.64 -16.46 -3.45
N VAL A 236 -9.52 -15.56 -3.91
CA VAL A 236 -10.28 -15.78 -5.15
C VAL A 236 -9.36 -15.90 -6.36
N ALA A 237 -8.31 -15.06 -6.43
CA ALA A 237 -7.33 -15.14 -7.52
C ALA A 237 -6.53 -16.45 -7.48
N ILE A 238 -6.17 -16.96 -6.29
CA ILE A 238 -5.51 -18.27 -6.13
C ILE A 238 -6.41 -19.40 -6.59
N VAL A 239 -7.68 -19.43 -6.15
CA VAL A 239 -8.64 -20.49 -6.51
C VAL A 239 -8.85 -20.53 -8.02
N LEU A 240 -9.17 -19.39 -8.63
CA LEU A 240 -9.41 -19.31 -10.08
C LEU A 240 -8.11 -19.46 -10.89
N GLY A 241 -6.98 -18.94 -10.39
CA GLY A 241 -5.66 -19.15 -10.97
C GLY A 241 -5.27 -20.62 -10.99
N SER A 242 -5.49 -21.35 -9.90
CA SER A 242 -5.24 -22.80 -9.81
C SER A 242 -6.10 -23.58 -10.81
N TRP A 243 -7.36 -23.18 -10.96
CA TRP A 243 -8.23 -23.75 -11.98
C TRP A 243 -7.70 -23.50 -13.40
N TRP A 244 -7.20 -22.28 -13.70
CA TRP A 244 -6.58 -21.92 -14.97
C TRP A 244 -5.29 -22.71 -15.22
N ILE A 245 -4.44 -22.89 -14.20
CA ILE A 245 -3.22 -23.68 -14.26
C ILE A 245 -3.57 -25.13 -14.66
N ARG A 246 -4.50 -25.77 -13.90
CA ARG A 246 -4.95 -27.13 -14.20
C ARG A 246 -5.50 -27.24 -15.64
N ARG A 247 -6.34 -26.29 -16.04
CA ARG A 247 -6.91 -26.26 -17.40
C ARG A 247 -5.86 -26.09 -18.48
N THR A 248 -4.82 -25.28 -18.24
CA THR A 248 -3.71 -25.10 -19.18
C THR A 248 -2.96 -26.42 -19.37
N TYR A 249 -2.62 -27.13 -18.30
CA TYR A 249 -1.98 -28.45 -18.40
C TYR A 249 -2.84 -29.51 -19.11
N GLN A 250 -4.16 -29.44 -18.94
CA GLN A 250 -5.07 -30.41 -19.57
C GLN A 250 -5.37 -30.14 -21.04
N ARG A 251 -5.24 -28.89 -21.51
CA ARG A 251 -5.73 -28.49 -22.83
C ARG A 251 -4.72 -27.85 -23.75
N SER A 252 -3.58 -27.44 -23.24
CA SER A 252 -2.49 -26.87 -24.05
C SER A 252 -1.65 -28.00 -24.62
N SER A 253 -1.32 -27.91 -25.92
CA SER A 253 -0.35 -28.80 -26.56
C SER A 253 1.07 -28.60 -26.02
N ASP A 254 1.38 -27.40 -25.54
CA ASP A 254 2.66 -27.06 -24.91
C ASP A 254 2.45 -26.15 -23.70
N PRO A 255 2.38 -26.71 -22.47
CA PRO A 255 2.31 -25.94 -21.22
C PRO A 255 3.69 -25.54 -20.68
N SER A 256 4.79 -25.81 -21.37
CA SER A 256 6.17 -25.60 -20.88
C SER A 256 6.43 -24.16 -20.44
N TRP A 257 5.81 -23.19 -21.11
CA TRP A 257 5.91 -21.77 -20.80
C TRP A 257 5.43 -21.42 -19.37
N LEU A 258 4.59 -22.26 -18.76
CA LEU A 258 4.03 -22.01 -17.42
C LEU A 258 5.01 -22.39 -16.30
N ARG A 259 5.83 -23.43 -16.52
CA ARG A 259 6.79 -23.96 -15.54
C ARG A 259 7.74 -22.90 -14.96
N PRO A 260 8.46 -22.09 -15.77
CA PRO A 260 9.34 -21.07 -15.20
C PRO A 260 8.56 -20.01 -14.38
N ARG A 261 7.31 -19.68 -14.74
CA ARG A 261 6.50 -18.75 -13.98
C ARG A 261 6.08 -19.28 -12.63
N LEU A 262 5.73 -20.57 -12.56
CA LEU A 262 5.46 -21.24 -11.30
C LEU A 262 6.71 -21.29 -10.41
N LEU A 263 7.86 -21.66 -10.98
CA LEU A 263 9.13 -21.68 -10.24
C LEU A 263 9.49 -20.31 -9.68
N TRP A 264 9.44 -19.26 -10.50
CA TRP A 264 9.68 -17.89 -10.03
C TRP A 264 8.69 -17.48 -8.94
N SER A 265 7.39 -17.77 -9.12
CA SER A 265 6.36 -17.44 -8.13
C SER A 265 6.59 -18.16 -6.80
N THR A 266 6.92 -19.46 -6.85
CA THR A 266 7.23 -20.23 -5.65
C THR A 266 8.51 -19.72 -4.97
N GLY A 267 9.57 -19.43 -5.76
CA GLY A 267 10.81 -18.86 -5.23
C GLY A 267 10.59 -17.50 -4.54
N ILE A 268 9.86 -16.59 -5.19
CA ILE A 268 9.49 -15.30 -4.61
C ILE A 268 8.70 -15.50 -3.29
N ALA A 269 7.67 -16.34 -3.30
CA ALA A 269 6.91 -16.63 -2.11
C ALA A 269 7.78 -17.21 -1.00
N ALA A 270 8.61 -18.21 -1.29
CA ALA A 270 9.47 -18.87 -0.30
C ALA A 270 10.44 -17.88 0.36
N VAL A 271 11.09 -17.03 -0.44
CA VAL A 271 12.04 -16.03 0.09
C VAL A 271 11.34 -14.98 0.93
N LEU A 272 10.24 -14.40 0.43
CA LEU A 272 9.59 -13.28 1.08
C LEU A 272 8.76 -13.69 2.33
N TRP A 273 8.30 -14.92 2.40
CA TRP A 273 7.58 -15.43 3.59
C TRP A 273 8.51 -16.10 4.60
N LEU A 274 9.80 -16.31 4.29
CA LEU A 274 10.74 -16.95 5.20
C LEU A 274 10.86 -16.23 6.55
N PRO A 275 11.04 -14.89 6.61
CA PRO A 275 11.10 -14.20 7.90
C PRO A 275 9.82 -14.38 8.72
N VAL A 276 8.65 -14.27 8.09
CA VAL A 276 7.35 -14.44 8.75
C VAL A 276 7.17 -15.85 9.32
N LEU A 277 7.63 -16.87 8.59
CA LEU A 277 7.59 -18.26 9.07
C LEU A 277 8.59 -18.49 10.22
N LEU A 278 9.77 -17.89 10.14
CA LEU A 278 10.75 -17.96 11.24
C LEU A 278 10.19 -17.32 12.51
N ASP A 279 9.55 -16.15 12.41
CA ASP A 279 8.87 -15.54 13.55
C ASP A 279 7.76 -16.42 14.10
N GLN A 280 6.93 -16.97 13.22
CA GLN A 280 5.78 -17.78 13.63
C GLN A 280 6.18 -19.03 14.44
N PHE A 281 7.30 -19.68 14.08
CA PHE A 281 7.72 -20.94 14.72
C PHE A 281 8.81 -20.77 15.78
N PHE A 282 9.61 -19.72 15.71
CA PHE A 282 10.80 -19.53 16.54
C PHE A 282 10.90 -18.16 17.20
N GLY A 283 9.99 -17.23 16.88
CA GLY A 283 9.97 -15.87 17.41
C GLY A 283 8.71 -15.56 18.21
N SER A 284 8.10 -14.41 17.94
CA SER A 284 6.94 -13.87 18.67
C SER A 284 5.61 -14.56 18.36
N SER A 285 5.54 -15.45 17.36
CA SER A 285 4.30 -16.06 16.84
C SER A 285 3.28 -15.01 16.38
N ASN A 286 3.75 -13.96 15.72
CA ASN A 286 2.97 -12.78 15.36
C ASN A 286 1.70 -13.08 14.57
N ILE A 287 1.70 -14.04 13.64
CA ILE A 287 0.47 -14.42 12.90
C ILE A 287 -0.60 -14.95 13.86
N THR A 288 -0.22 -15.74 14.88
CA THR A 288 -1.14 -16.20 15.92
C THR A 288 -1.68 -15.02 16.74
N ALA A 289 -0.82 -14.08 17.12
CA ALA A 289 -1.21 -12.85 17.85
C ALA A 289 -2.21 -12.01 17.02
N ILE A 290 -1.94 -11.81 15.72
CA ILE A 290 -2.87 -11.13 14.80
C ILE A 290 -4.22 -11.84 14.77
N LEU A 291 -4.26 -13.17 14.59
CA LEU A 291 -5.51 -13.93 14.56
C LEU A 291 -6.27 -13.81 15.90
N GLN A 292 -5.57 -13.87 17.00
CA GLN A 292 -6.17 -13.67 18.33
C GLN A 292 -6.77 -12.27 18.49
N THR A 293 -6.06 -11.22 18.03
CA THR A 293 -6.58 -9.84 18.04
C THR A 293 -7.91 -9.72 17.30
N PHE A 294 -8.10 -10.45 16.19
CA PHE A 294 -9.35 -10.44 15.42
C PHE A 294 -10.46 -11.33 15.99
N THR A 295 -10.11 -12.37 16.76
CA THR A 295 -11.06 -13.38 17.28
C THR A 295 -11.37 -13.24 18.76
N SER A 296 -10.55 -12.50 19.53
CA SER A 296 -10.81 -12.29 20.97
C SER A 296 -12.07 -11.44 21.19
N ASP A 297 -12.80 -11.76 22.24
CA ASP A 297 -13.89 -10.93 22.73
C ASP A 297 -13.32 -9.55 23.10
N LYS A 298 -13.77 -8.52 22.40
CA LYS A 298 -13.35 -7.15 22.64
C LYS A 298 -14.01 -6.69 23.94
N SER A 299 -13.23 -6.67 25.03
CA SER A 299 -13.72 -6.33 26.37
C SER A 299 -14.22 -4.89 26.51
N GLU A 300 -13.89 -4.01 25.57
CA GLU A 300 -14.31 -2.61 25.55
C GLU A 300 -14.90 -2.21 24.18
N GLY A 301 -16.16 -2.57 23.99
CA GLY A 301 -16.94 -2.00 22.88
C GLY A 301 -17.06 -2.90 21.66
N ALA A 302 -18.31 -3.00 21.21
CA ALA A 302 -18.65 -3.56 19.92
C ALA A 302 -17.88 -2.83 18.81
N GLY A 303 -17.58 -3.52 17.71
CA GLY A 303 -17.07 -2.87 16.51
C GLY A 303 -18.02 -1.75 16.05
N LYS A 304 -17.54 -0.82 15.25
CA LYS A 304 -18.32 0.36 14.77
C LYS A 304 -19.62 0.01 14.02
N GLY A 305 -19.84 -1.27 13.72
CA GLY A 305 -21.09 -1.82 13.26
C GLY A 305 -21.38 -1.62 11.77
N ILE A 306 -22.50 -2.22 11.34
CA ILE A 306 -22.90 -2.33 9.92
C ILE A 306 -23.08 -0.95 9.26
N GLY A 307 -23.69 0.02 9.96
CA GLY A 307 -23.91 1.36 9.43
C GLY A 307 -22.63 2.10 9.12
N PHE A 308 -21.62 1.95 9.98
CA PHE A 308 -20.29 2.52 9.75
C PHE A 308 -19.61 1.87 8.55
N GLY A 309 -19.57 0.54 8.48
CA GLY A 309 -18.97 -0.18 7.34
C GLY A 309 -19.62 0.19 6.02
N ALA A 310 -20.95 0.24 5.98
CA ALA A 310 -21.71 0.64 4.80
C ALA A 310 -21.40 2.07 4.37
N SER A 311 -21.36 3.02 5.30
CA SER A 311 -21.02 4.42 5.01
C SER A 311 -19.59 4.56 4.47
N ARG A 312 -18.61 3.82 5.01
CA ARG A 312 -17.21 3.86 4.53
C ARG A 312 -17.07 3.31 3.10
N VAL A 313 -17.77 2.21 2.76
CA VAL A 313 -17.78 1.69 1.39
C VAL A 313 -18.43 2.67 0.42
N ALA A 314 -19.58 3.25 0.80
CA ALA A 314 -20.25 4.24 -0.05
C ALA A 314 -19.38 5.49 -0.27
N GLU A 315 -18.74 6.00 0.79
CA GLU A 315 -17.80 7.13 0.70
C GLU A 315 -16.59 6.79 -0.19
N ALA A 316 -16.03 5.59 -0.06
CA ALA A 316 -14.92 5.16 -0.89
C ALA A 316 -15.26 5.17 -2.39
N LEU A 317 -16.49 4.84 -2.74
CA LEU A 317 -16.95 4.76 -4.13
C LEU A 317 -17.52 6.08 -4.66
N ALA A 318 -17.84 7.02 -3.79
CA ALA A 318 -18.36 8.32 -4.18
C ALA A 318 -17.36 9.12 -5.04
N PRO A 319 -17.84 9.94 -6.00
CA PRO A 319 -16.94 10.63 -6.94
C PRO A 319 -16.06 11.69 -6.28
N TRP A 320 -16.51 12.30 -5.20
CA TRP A 320 -15.89 13.51 -4.66
C TRP A 320 -14.77 13.30 -3.63
N PRO A 321 -14.83 12.36 -2.66
CA PRO A 321 -13.84 12.31 -1.59
C PRO A 321 -12.41 12.07 -2.06
N ILE A 322 -12.25 11.22 -3.08
CA ILE A 322 -10.93 10.78 -3.55
C ILE A 322 -10.25 11.77 -4.47
N PHE A 323 -11.05 12.50 -5.29
CA PHE A 323 -10.49 13.37 -6.30
C PHE A 323 -10.40 14.83 -5.89
N SER A 324 -11.14 15.26 -4.87
CA SER A 324 -11.29 16.66 -4.49
C SER A 324 -10.66 17.05 -3.16
N ARG A 325 -10.41 16.11 -2.25
CA ARG A 325 -9.94 16.42 -0.90
C ARG A 325 -8.50 15.97 -0.70
N ARG A 326 -7.68 16.86 -0.12
CA ARG A 326 -6.43 16.47 0.52
C ARG A 326 -6.75 15.89 1.88
N VAL A 327 -6.36 14.65 2.11
CA VAL A 327 -6.47 14.01 3.42
C VAL A 327 -5.08 13.94 4.03
N PRO A 328 -4.84 14.52 5.20
CA PRO A 328 -3.57 14.38 5.91
C PRO A 328 -3.22 12.90 6.09
N SER A 329 -1.94 12.56 6.03
CA SER A 329 -1.46 11.17 6.09
C SER A 329 -1.95 10.40 7.31
N LEU A 330 -2.10 11.08 8.45
CA LEU A 330 -2.56 10.53 9.73
C LEU A 330 -3.83 11.20 10.25
N GLY A 331 -4.54 11.99 9.41
CA GLY A 331 -5.71 12.75 9.82
C GLY A 331 -6.95 11.91 10.12
N TRP A 332 -7.91 12.51 10.79
CA TRP A 332 -9.24 11.96 11.02
C TRP A 332 -10.04 12.02 9.72
N LEU A 333 -10.80 10.96 9.43
CA LEU A 333 -11.69 10.96 8.27
C LEU A 333 -12.90 11.86 8.52
N HIS A 334 -13.29 12.55 7.46
CA HIS A 334 -14.52 13.34 7.44
C HIS A 334 -15.75 12.42 7.47
N THR A 335 -16.83 12.92 8.07
CA THR A 335 -18.13 12.25 7.98
C THR A 335 -18.74 12.53 6.61
N ALA A 336 -19.02 11.49 5.84
CA ALA A 336 -19.59 11.63 4.51
C ALA A 336 -21.01 12.21 4.55
N ALA A 337 -21.31 13.14 3.65
CA ALA A 337 -22.65 13.67 3.49
C ALA A 337 -23.58 12.65 2.80
N THR A 338 -24.89 12.74 3.06
CA THR A 338 -25.88 11.79 2.52
C THR A 338 -25.81 11.67 0.99
N HIS A 339 -25.60 12.76 0.26
CA HIS A 339 -25.49 12.72 -1.20
C HIS A 339 -24.22 12.00 -1.68
N GLU A 340 -23.12 12.04 -0.91
CA GLU A 340 -21.89 11.28 -1.19
C GLU A 340 -22.17 9.79 -1.02
N LEU A 341 -22.87 9.40 0.03
CA LEU A 341 -23.24 8.01 0.29
C LEU A 341 -24.14 7.46 -0.83
N VAL A 342 -25.17 8.21 -1.23
CA VAL A 342 -26.06 7.82 -2.34
C VAL A 342 -25.25 7.70 -3.64
N GLY A 343 -24.36 8.65 -3.94
CA GLY A 343 -23.48 8.60 -5.10
C GLY A 343 -22.62 7.34 -5.13
N GLY A 344 -22.03 6.97 -4.00
CA GLY A 344 -21.21 5.76 -3.88
C GLY A 344 -21.99 4.47 -4.14
N TYR A 345 -23.21 4.35 -3.61
CA TYR A 345 -24.07 3.18 -3.88
C TYR A 345 -24.51 3.12 -5.34
N LEU A 346 -24.79 4.26 -5.98
CA LEU A 346 -25.11 4.30 -7.41
C LEU A 346 -23.93 3.85 -8.27
N VAL A 347 -22.70 4.23 -7.90
CA VAL A 347 -21.48 3.75 -8.57
C VAL A 347 -21.34 2.23 -8.42
N LEU A 348 -21.52 1.70 -7.21
CA LEU A 348 -21.46 0.25 -6.98
C LEU A 348 -22.53 -0.49 -7.80
N LEU A 349 -23.75 0.01 -7.79
CA LEU A 349 -24.85 -0.55 -8.57
C LEU A 349 -24.54 -0.55 -10.07
N ALA A 350 -24.01 0.55 -10.60
CA ALA A 350 -23.62 0.66 -11.99
C ALA A 350 -22.54 -0.38 -12.37
N ILE A 351 -21.52 -0.56 -11.53
CA ILE A 351 -20.48 -1.58 -11.73
C ILE A 351 -21.06 -2.99 -11.72
N VAL A 352 -21.96 -3.30 -10.77
CA VAL A 352 -22.63 -4.60 -10.70
C VAL A 352 -23.48 -4.85 -11.95
N VAL A 353 -24.29 -3.87 -12.36
CA VAL A 353 -25.15 -3.98 -13.56
C VAL A 353 -24.30 -4.21 -14.80
N LEU A 354 -23.24 -3.41 -15.00
CA LEU A 354 -22.32 -3.58 -16.13
C LEU A 354 -21.61 -4.95 -16.06
N GLY A 355 -21.20 -5.40 -14.90
CA GLY A 355 -20.65 -6.73 -14.69
C GLY A 355 -21.59 -7.84 -15.13
N VAL A 356 -22.88 -7.75 -14.76
CA VAL A 356 -23.92 -8.71 -15.18
C VAL A 356 -24.16 -8.64 -16.69
N VAL A 357 -24.19 -7.43 -17.29
CA VAL A 357 -24.33 -7.26 -18.74
C VAL A 357 -23.17 -7.94 -19.47
N PHE A 358 -21.92 -7.72 -19.05
CA PHE A 358 -20.76 -8.37 -19.65
C PHE A 358 -20.72 -9.88 -19.40
N TRP A 359 -21.16 -10.33 -18.23
CA TRP A 359 -21.35 -11.77 -17.96
C TRP A 359 -22.33 -12.41 -18.95
N ARG A 360 -23.48 -11.79 -19.18
CA ARG A 360 -24.47 -12.24 -20.17
C ARG A 360 -23.94 -12.21 -21.59
N ARG A 361 -23.09 -11.20 -21.91
CA ARG A 361 -22.40 -11.08 -23.22
C ARG A 361 -21.19 -12.01 -23.34
N ARG A 362 -20.93 -12.88 -22.37
CA ARG A 362 -19.79 -13.81 -22.32
C ARG A 362 -18.40 -13.13 -22.30
N ARG A 363 -18.35 -11.84 -21.98
CA ARG A 363 -17.11 -11.09 -21.75
C ARG A 363 -16.70 -11.28 -20.27
N THR A 364 -16.27 -12.51 -19.95
CA THR A 364 -15.93 -12.93 -18.57
C THR A 364 -14.74 -12.15 -18.00
N ASP A 365 -13.88 -11.65 -18.87
CA ASP A 365 -12.77 -10.77 -18.53
C ASP A 365 -13.24 -9.44 -17.90
N LEU A 366 -14.26 -8.81 -18.47
CA LEU A 366 -14.82 -7.57 -17.96
C LEU A 366 -15.72 -7.82 -16.74
N ALA A 367 -16.50 -8.91 -16.78
CA ALA A 367 -17.31 -9.30 -15.62
C ALA A 367 -16.45 -9.60 -14.38
N SER A 368 -15.26 -10.21 -14.57
CA SER A 368 -14.34 -10.45 -13.47
C SER A 368 -13.72 -9.17 -12.90
N MET A 369 -13.53 -8.11 -13.70
CA MET A 369 -13.11 -6.80 -13.18
C MET A 369 -14.15 -6.22 -12.22
N ALA A 370 -15.43 -6.25 -12.60
CA ALA A 370 -16.53 -5.84 -11.73
C ALA A 370 -16.59 -6.69 -10.45
N ALA A 371 -16.39 -8.02 -10.56
CA ALA A 371 -16.34 -8.92 -9.41
C ALA A 371 -15.20 -8.58 -8.43
N VAL A 372 -14.00 -8.22 -8.92
CA VAL A 372 -12.88 -7.78 -8.08
C VAL A 372 -13.26 -6.52 -7.29
N VAL A 373 -13.95 -5.54 -7.91
CA VAL A 373 -14.45 -4.36 -7.17
C VAL A 373 -15.41 -4.77 -6.04
N VAL A 374 -16.37 -5.64 -6.35
CA VAL A 374 -17.36 -6.10 -5.34
C VAL A 374 -16.68 -6.84 -4.20
N ILE A 375 -15.72 -7.72 -4.49
CA ILE A 375 -14.96 -8.46 -3.46
C ILE A 375 -14.15 -7.47 -2.61
N ALA A 376 -13.43 -6.55 -3.23
CA ALA A 376 -12.62 -5.56 -2.51
C ALA A 376 -13.48 -4.63 -1.64
N ALA A 377 -14.63 -4.16 -2.15
CA ALA A 377 -15.58 -3.35 -1.39
C ALA A 377 -16.20 -4.13 -0.22
N GLY A 378 -16.60 -5.39 -0.45
CA GLY A 378 -17.13 -6.28 0.60
C GLY A 378 -16.09 -6.59 1.68
N SER A 379 -14.84 -6.79 1.29
CA SER A 379 -13.72 -6.98 2.22
C SER A 379 -13.44 -5.71 3.04
N GLY A 380 -13.47 -4.55 2.38
CA GLY A 380 -13.34 -3.26 3.05
C GLY A 380 -14.49 -3.00 4.03
N PHE A 381 -15.72 -3.36 3.66
CA PHE A 381 -16.87 -3.35 4.58
C PHE A 381 -16.60 -4.20 5.82
N SER A 382 -16.16 -5.46 5.63
CA SER A 382 -15.83 -6.37 6.74
C SER A 382 -14.73 -5.81 7.65
N THR A 383 -13.69 -5.19 7.06
CA THR A 383 -12.61 -4.55 7.82
C THR A 383 -13.13 -3.34 8.62
N ALA A 384 -13.98 -2.52 8.01
CA ALA A 384 -14.50 -1.32 8.66
C ALA A 384 -15.44 -1.61 9.84
N ILE A 385 -16.32 -2.62 9.73
CA ILE A 385 -17.25 -2.98 10.82
C ILE A 385 -16.54 -3.50 12.07
N GLN A 386 -15.34 -4.05 11.91
CA GLN A 386 -14.55 -4.62 12.99
C GLN A 386 -13.66 -3.59 13.70
N LEU A 387 -13.55 -2.36 13.19
CA LEU A 387 -12.81 -1.30 13.87
C LEU A 387 -13.45 -0.99 15.22
N PRO A 388 -12.68 -0.99 16.33
CA PRO A 388 -13.20 -0.72 17.66
C PRO A 388 -13.76 0.71 17.80
N GLU A 389 -14.80 0.89 18.61
CA GLU A 389 -15.42 2.20 18.84
C GLU A 389 -14.43 3.24 19.38
N GLY A 390 -13.60 2.85 20.35
CA GLY A 390 -12.65 3.74 21.05
C GLY A 390 -11.46 4.18 20.17
N ALA A 391 -11.16 3.48 19.09
CA ALA A 391 -9.94 3.70 18.30
C ALA A 391 -9.92 4.98 17.48
N GLY A 392 -10.99 5.74 17.43
CA GLY A 392 -11.12 6.87 16.52
C GLY A 392 -10.92 6.47 15.03
N VAL A 393 -11.50 7.24 14.12
CA VAL A 393 -11.46 6.92 12.68
C VAL A 393 -10.25 7.60 12.04
N LYS A 394 -9.07 6.97 12.14
CA LYS A 394 -7.85 7.48 11.51
C LYS A 394 -7.79 7.06 10.04
N ALA A 395 -7.30 7.95 9.17
CA ALA A 395 -7.12 7.68 7.75
C ALA A 395 -6.20 6.48 7.50
N ALA A 396 -5.16 6.27 8.32
CA ALA A 396 -4.25 5.13 8.23
C ALA A 396 -5.00 3.77 8.26
N ASN A 397 -5.98 3.60 9.16
CA ASN A 397 -6.75 2.36 9.32
C ASN A 397 -7.73 2.10 8.15
N LEU A 398 -8.05 3.13 7.39
CA LEU A 398 -9.01 3.08 6.28
C LEU A 398 -8.37 3.45 4.92
N ARG A 399 -7.04 3.42 4.82
CA ARG A 399 -6.31 3.79 3.60
C ARG A 399 -6.70 2.94 2.39
N TRP A 400 -7.15 1.70 2.61
CA TRP A 400 -7.70 0.85 1.57
C TRP A 400 -8.85 1.49 0.77
N MET A 401 -9.60 2.44 1.37
CA MET A 401 -10.70 3.14 0.69
C MET A 401 -10.23 3.83 -0.59
N TRP A 402 -9.05 4.47 -0.57
CA TRP A 402 -8.47 5.12 -1.74
C TRP A 402 -8.12 4.13 -2.83
N THR A 403 -7.55 2.98 -2.46
CA THR A 403 -7.19 1.91 -3.39
C THR A 403 -8.42 1.31 -4.07
N VAL A 404 -9.43 0.94 -3.28
CA VAL A 404 -10.70 0.36 -3.79
C VAL A 404 -11.42 1.37 -4.67
N SER A 405 -11.46 2.64 -4.28
CA SER A 405 -12.04 3.72 -5.06
C SER A 405 -11.35 3.89 -6.41
N ALA A 406 -10.02 4.03 -6.42
CA ALA A 406 -9.28 4.19 -7.68
C ALA A 406 -9.57 3.03 -8.63
N PHE A 407 -9.54 1.77 -8.14
CA PHE A 407 -9.84 0.62 -8.97
C PHE A 407 -11.30 0.58 -9.43
N ALA A 408 -12.25 0.97 -8.58
CA ALA A 408 -13.67 1.03 -8.93
C ALA A 408 -13.94 2.08 -10.03
N TRP A 409 -13.34 3.26 -9.94
CA TRP A 409 -13.46 4.30 -10.97
C TRP A 409 -12.79 3.90 -12.27
N ILE A 410 -11.62 3.24 -12.23
CA ILE A 410 -10.99 2.64 -13.41
C ILE A 410 -11.92 1.60 -14.03
N ALA A 411 -12.50 0.72 -13.21
CA ALA A 411 -13.41 -0.31 -13.66
C ALA A 411 -14.67 0.29 -14.32
N LEU A 412 -15.31 1.25 -13.65
CA LEU A 412 -16.49 1.92 -14.19
C LEU A 412 -16.19 2.60 -15.54
N ALA A 413 -15.14 3.39 -15.62
CA ALA A 413 -14.73 4.07 -16.83
C ALA A 413 -14.43 3.07 -17.97
N TRP A 414 -13.71 1.98 -17.65
CA TRP A 414 -13.37 0.95 -18.63
C TRP A 414 -14.59 0.15 -19.09
N LEU A 415 -15.49 -0.24 -18.18
CA LEU A 415 -16.71 -0.96 -18.53
C LEU A 415 -17.64 -0.09 -19.38
N ILE A 416 -17.75 1.21 -19.09
CA ILE A 416 -18.49 2.16 -19.93
C ILE A 416 -17.83 2.26 -21.31
N TRP A 417 -16.50 2.42 -21.37
CA TRP A 417 -15.74 2.47 -22.63
C TRP A 417 -15.98 1.23 -23.49
N GLU A 418 -15.98 0.04 -22.90
CA GLU A 418 -16.16 -1.22 -23.61
C GLU A 418 -17.60 -1.47 -24.09
N ILE A 419 -18.60 -0.82 -23.49
CA ILE A 419 -19.99 -0.93 -23.94
C ILE A 419 -20.30 0.02 -25.12
N LEU A 420 -19.50 1.08 -25.30
CA LEU A 420 -19.70 2.04 -26.39
C LEU A 420 -19.52 1.38 -27.78
N PRO A 421 -20.38 1.74 -28.77
CA PRO A 421 -20.20 1.28 -30.13
C PRO A 421 -18.82 1.62 -30.69
N LYS A 422 -18.28 0.76 -31.55
CA LYS A 422 -16.95 0.96 -32.16
C LYS A 422 -16.82 2.31 -32.86
N LEU A 423 -17.88 2.79 -33.53
CA LEU A 423 -17.90 4.08 -34.18
C LEU A 423 -17.63 5.22 -33.20
N TRP A 424 -18.30 5.23 -32.06
CA TRP A 424 -18.08 6.24 -31.01
C TRP A 424 -16.65 6.18 -30.45
N ARG A 425 -16.10 4.99 -30.25
CA ARG A 425 -14.70 4.82 -29.79
C ARG A 425 -13.69 5.35 -30.83
N GLN A 426 -13.98 5.20 -32.12
CA GLN A 426 -13.13 5.77 -33.20
C GLN A 426 -13.22 7.30 -33.24
N VAL A 427 -14.42 7.86 -33.13
CA VAL A 427 -14.63 9.33 -33.12
C VAL A 427 -14.01 9.95 -31.86
N LEU A 428 -14.16 9.30 -30.69
CA LEU A 428 -13.60 9.78 -29.43
C LEU A 428 -12.11 9.47 -29.27
N GLY A 429 -11.55 8.59 -30.11
CA GLY A 429 -10.20 8.05 -29.92
C GLY A 429 -9.12 9.13 -29.89
N LEU A 430 -9.06 10.01 -30.87
CA LEU A 430 -8.07 11.09 -30.91
C LEU A 430 -8.33 12.17 -29.85
N PRO A 431 -9.56 12.71 -29.69
CA PRO A 431 -9.87 13.59 -28.55
C PRO A 431 -9.59 12.96 -27.20
N ALA A 432 -9.94 11.70 -27.00
CA ALA A 432 -9.69 10.99 -25.74
C ALA A 432 -8.19 10.87 -25.43
N VAL A 433 -7.34 10.62 -26.43
CA VAL A 433 -5.88 10.58 -26.24
C VAL A 433 -5.32 11.96 -25.87
N ILE A 434 -5.77 13.02 -26.54
CA ILE A 434 -5.34 14.40 -26.25
C ILE A 434 -5.81 14.80 -24.85
N ILE A 435 -7.10 14.65 -24.55
CA ILE A 435 -7.68 14.98 -23.24
C ILE A 435 -7.04 14.13 -22.15
N GLY A 436 -6.88 12.81 -22.38
CA GLY A 436 -6.25 11.90 -21.46
C GLY A 436 -4.79 12.25 -21.19
N GLY A 437 -4.01 12.52 -22.24
CA GLY A 437 -2.61 12.94 -22.11
C GLY A 437 -2.46 14.26 -21.36
N THR A 438 -3.32 15.25 -21.65
CA THR A 438 -3.36 16.53 -20.94
C THR A 438 -3.76 16.31 -19.47
N ALA A 439 -4.77 15.48 -19.18
CA ALA A 439 -5.20 15.18 -17.82
C ALA A 439 -4.09 14.47 -17.02
N VAL A 440 -3.34 13.54 -17.62
CA VAL A 440 -2.17 12.92 -17.03
C VAL A 440 -1.11 13.97 -16.69
N ALA A 441 -0.73 14.81 -17.65
CA ALA A 441 0.29 15.85 -17.44
C ALA A 441 -0.12 16.83 -16.32
N VAL A 442 -1.35 17.34 -16.36
CA VAL A 442 -1.89 18.25 -15.34
C VAL A 442 -1.93 17.57 -13.96
N SER A 443 -2.36 16.31 -13.89
CA SER A 443 -2.39 15.58 -12.63
C SER A 443 -0.99 15.34 -12.06
N MET A 444 -0.02 14.99 -12.91
CA MET A 444 1.38 14.83 -12.50
C MET A 444 1.97 16.16 -11.99
N ILE A 445 1.75 17.26 -12.71
CA ILE A 445 2.17 18.60 -12.26
C ILE A 445 1.53 18.93 -10.91
N ALA A 446 0.23 18.66 -10.74
CA ALA A 446 -0.48 18.91 -9.50
C ALA A 446 0.04 18.06 -8.32
N VAL A 447 0.50 16.83 -8.57
CA VAL A 447 1.16 15.99 -7.54
C VAL A 447 2.51 16.60 -7.16
N VAL A 448 3.37 16.89 -8.15
CA VAL A 448 4.71 17.45 -7.91
C VAL A 448 4.61 18.81 -7.20
N SER A 449 3.69 19.68 -7.61
CA SER A 449 3.49 20.99 -6.98
C SER A 449 2.93 20.90 -5.54
N SER A 450 2.39 19.74 -5.15
CA SER A 450 1.92 19.48 -3.79
C SER A 450 2.96 18.79 -2.90
N ALA A 451 4.11 18.40 -3.45
CA ALA A 451 5.23 17.87 -2.69
C ALA A 451 6.03 19.01 -2.05
N GLY A 452 6.46 18.84 -0.80
CA GLY A 452 7.30 19.79 -0.09
C GLY A 452 6.93 19.95 1.37
N LEU A 453 7.90 20.39 2.16
CA LEU A 453 7.75 20.57 3.61
C LEU A 453 6.94 21.83 3.99
N SER A 454 6.72 22.75 3.06
CA SER A 454 6.05 24.03 3.36
C SER A 454 4.52 23.98 3.35
N THR A 455 3.95 22.91 2.85
CA THR A 455 2.50 22.84 2.58
C THR A 455 1.71 22.08 3.65
N ASP A 456 2.38 21.36 4.55
CA ASP A 456 1.74 20.52 5.54
C ASP A 456 2.25 20.79 6.97
N ARG A 457 1.40 20.45 7.94
CA ARG A 457 1.71 20.35 9.37
C ARG A 457 2.99 19.54 9.61
N ASP A 458 3.17 18.45 8.86
CA ASP A 458 4.34 17.58 8.94
C ASP A 458 5.64 18.33 8.60
N GLY A 459 5.59 19.32 7.72
CA GLY A 459 6.75 20.16 7.40
C GLY A 459 7.18 21.09 8.53
N THR A 460 6.24 21.60 9.33
CA THR A 460 6.59 22.40 10.52
C THR A 460 7.19 21.50 11.59
N ILE A 461 6.59 20.34 11.84
CA ILE A 461 7.12 19.35 12.79
C ILE A 461 8.51 18.90 12.35
N ALA A 462 8.72 18.58 11.08
CA ALA A 462 10.01 18.16 10.56
C ALA A 462 11.10 19.22 10.76
N LYS A 463 10.83 20.51 10.51
CA LYS A 463 11.77 21.60 10.74
C LYS A 463 12.12 21.77 12.22
N ASP A 464 11.09 21.69 13.09
CA ASP A 464 11.28 21.83 14.52
C ASP A 464 12.01 20.61 15.10
N THR A 465 11.74 19.41 14.59
CA THR A 465 12.49 18.19 14.92
C THR A 465 13.95 18.31 14.51
N THR A 466 14.23 18.75 13.30
CA THR A 466 15.62 18.99 12.82
C THR A 466 16.36 19.96 13.75
N ARG A 467 15.72 21.07 14.17
CA ARG A 467 16.35 22.04 15.09
C ARG A 467 16.66 21.42 16.46
N LEU A 468 15.76 20.59 16.98
CA LEU A 468 15.99 19.90 18.25
C LEU A 468 17.16 18.93 18.14
N ILE A 469 17.19 18.11 17.09
CA ILE A 469 18.25 17.14 16.83
C ILE A 469 19.60 17.86 16.69
N ASP A 470 19.67 18.95 15.91
CA ASP A 470 20.89 19.74 15.72
C ASP A 470 21.40 20.37 17.03
N GLN A 471 20.51 20.69 17.99
CA GLN A 471 20.92 21.14 19.32
C GLN A 471 21.54 19.99 20.11
N VAL A 472 20.84 18.84 20.19
CA VAL A 472 21.30 17.67 20.92
C VAL A 472 22.64 17.18 20.36
N ALA A 473 22.75 17.06 19.04
CA ALA A 473 23.97 16.58 18.38
C ALA A 473 25.21 17.47 18.63
N ARG A 474 25.02 18.75 18.93
CA ARG A 474 26.13 19.65 19.29
C ARG A 474 26.55 19.55 20.75
N GLU A 475 25.61 19.23 21.61
CA GLU A 475 25.81 19.27 23.07
C GLU A 475 26.15 17.91 23.68
N VAL A 476 25.76 16.83 23.00
CA VAL A 476 25.99 15.44 23.46
C VAL A 476 27.26 14.92 22.79
N PRO A 477 28.32 14.52 23.55
CA PRO A 477 29.49 13.85 22.99
C PRO A 477 29.15 12.53 22.32
N ASP A 478 30.03 12.01 21.48
CA ASP A 478 29.89 10.66 20.91
C ASP A 478 30.00 9.62 22.04
N GLY A 479 29.09 8.63 22.05
CA GLY A 479 29.09 7.63 23.14
C GLY A 479 27.92 6.67 23.12
N THR A 480 27.80 5.93 24.22
CA THR A 480 26.69 4.98 24.47
C THR A 480 25.71 5.59 25.46
N TYR A 481 24.47 5.78 25.06
CA TYR A 481 23.48 6.48 25.88
C TYR A 481 22.24 5.64 26.11
N LYS A 482 21.72 5.66 27.36
CA LYS A 482 20.40 5.20 27.67
C LYS A 482 19.37 6.27 27.31
N VAL A 483 18.30 5.90 26.59
CA VAL A 483 17.24 6.83 26.19
C VAL A 483 15.97 6.52 26.96
N LYS A 484 15.40 7.54 27.61
CA LYS A 484 14.11 7.49 28.31
C LYS A 484 13.13 8.51 27.76
N TYR A 485 11.86 8.14 27.75
CA TYR A 485 10.77 9.03 27.34
C TYR A 485 9.84 9.30 28.51
N GLU A 486 9.53 10.61 28.72
CA GLU A 486 8.54 11.04 29.71
C GLU A 486 7.54 12.01 29.08
N GLY A 487 6.26 11.67 29.21
CA GLY A 487 5.16 12.52 28.74
C GLY A 487 4.73 12.28 27.29
N GLY A 488 3.47 12.34 27.07
CA GLY A 488 2.59 12.34 25.91
C GLY A 488 3.04 11.84 24.53
N SER A 489 2.07 11.70 23.64
CA SER A 489 2.25 11.16 22.27
C SER A 489 3.23 11.95 21.37
N VAL A 490 3.55 13.20 21.73
CA VAL A 490 4.51 14.04 20.98
C VAL A 490 5.93 13.50 21.08
N VAL A 491 6.28 12.97 22.26
CA VAL A 491 7.59 12.34 22.50
C VAL A 491 7.76 11.12 21.60
N LEU A 492 6.69 10.34 21.39
CA LEU A 492 6.69 9.18 20.51
C LEU A 492 6.88 9.54 19.01
N SER A 493 6.62 10.78 18.64
CA SER A 493 6.88 11.24 17.26
C SER A 493 8.31 11.73 17.07
N ILE A 494 8.93 12.29 18.11
CA ILE A 494 10.22 12.97 18.06
C ILE A 494 11.35 12.08 18.54
N GLY A 495 11.10 11.23 19.54
CA GLY A 495 12.07 10.29 20.07
C GLY A 495 12.70 9.40 19.00
N PRO A 496 11.91 8.76 18.13
CA PRO A 496 12.47 7.96 17.04
C PRO A 496 13.40 8.74 16.11
N ALA A 497 13.07 10.01 15.82
CA ALA A 497 13.90 10.84 14.97
C ALA A 497 15.27 11.14 15.62
N LEU A 498 15.26 11.37 16.95
CA LEU A 498 16.48 11.59 17.72
C LEU A 498 17.36 10.33 17.71
N VAL A 499 16.78 9.16 18.00
CA VAL A 499 17.50 7.88 17.96
C VAL A 499 18.08 7.60 16.59
N HIS A 500 17.26 7.78 15.54
CA HIS A 500 17.69 7.56 14.15
C HIS A 500 18.90 8.43 13.76
N ASP A 501 18.89 9.71 14.14
CA ASP A 501 19.92 10.67 13.75
C ASP A 501 21.21 10.50 14.57
N LEU A 502 21.11 10.24 15.88
CA LEU A 502 22.27 9.97 16.74
C LEU A 502 22.97 8.67 16.37
N GLU A 503 22.22 7.60 16.06
CA GLU A 503 22.82 6.37 15.51
C GLU A 503 23.45 6.58 14.13
N ASP A 504 22.92 7.48 13.30
CA ASP A 504 23.54 7.83 12.02
C ASP A 504 24.88 8.54 12.21
N ARG A 505 25.02 9.27 13.31
CA ARG A 505 26.28 9.89 13.74
C ARG A 505 27.29 8.87 14.26
N GLY A 506 26.86 7.71 14.72
CA GLY A 506 27.69 6.62 15.25
C GLY A 506 27.56 6.37 16.75
N ASP A 507 26.56 6.98 17.41
CA ASP A 507 26.26 6.73 18.81
C ASP A 507 25.55 5.38 19.00
N ASP A 508 25.80 4.71 20.11
CA ASP A 508 25.04 3.53 20.53
C ASP A 508 23.91 3.94 21.47
N LEU A 509 22.68 3.60 21.11
CA LEU A 509 21.50 4.01 21.88
C LEU A 509 20.73 2.80 22.43
N LEU A 510 20.61 2.75 23.76
CA LEU A 510 19.92 1.72 24.50
C LEU A 510 18.62 2.29 25.09
N LEU A 511 17.51 1.64 24.85
CA LEU A 511 16.18 2.17 25.11
C LEU A 511 15.57 1.57 26.39
N ASP A 512 15.12 2.44 27.28
CA ASP A 512 14.35 2.11 28.49
C ASP A 512 12.98 2.83 28.42
N ILE A 513 12.16 2.44 27.45
CA ILE A 513 10.86 3.06 27.14
C ILE A 513 9.69 2.07 27.24
N GLY A 514 9.92 0.93 27.90
CA GLY A 514 8.90 -0.09 28.13
C GLY A 514 8.41 -0.79 26.84
N PRO A 515 7.10 -1.00 26.66
CA PRO A 515 6.56 -1.78 25.54
C PRO A 515 6.93 -1.23 24.15
N PHE A 516 7.33 0.03 24.05
CA PHE A 516 7.73 0.64 22.79
C PHE A 516 9.12 0.21 22.29
N ASN A 517 9.96 -0.43 23.13
CA ASN A 517 11.30 -0.91 22.75
C ASN A 517 11.25 -1.78 21.48
N ARG A 518 10.26 -2.67 21.38
CA ARG A 518 10.10 -3.57 20.23
C ARG A 518 9.99 -2.86 18.88
N ALA A 519 9.50 -1.60 18.85
CA ALA A 519 9.40 -0.82 17.62
C ALA A 519 10.77 -0.45 17.04
N TYR A 520 11.76 -0.32 17.92
CA TYR A 520 13.13 0.03 17.57
C TYR A 520 14.02 -1.19 17.30
N GLY A 521 13.58 -2.39 17.73
CA GLY A 521 14.34 -3.65 17.68
C GLY A 521 14.91 -4.04 19.05
N ASP A 522 14.76 -5.31 19.40
CA ASP A 522 15.04 -5.83 20.73
C ASP A 522 16.50 -5.65 21.18
N HIS A 523 17.45 -5.64 20.22
CA HIS A 523 18.88 -5.42 20.49
C HIS A 523 19.21 -4.01 21.03
N ARG A 524 18.27 -3.06 20.95
CA ARG A 524 18.39 -1.73 21.55
C ARG A 524 17.78 -1.64 22.94
N THR A 525 17.25 -2.73 23.48
CA THR A 525 16.68 -2.70 24.84
C THR A 525 17.80 -2.60 25.86
N TYR A 526 17.69 -1.64 26.79
CA TYR A 526 18.63 -1.48 27.89
C TYR A 526 18.43 -2.58 28.93
N ASP A 527 19.44 -3.40 29.16
CA ASP A 527 19.45 -4.51 30.13
C ASP A 527 20.49 -4.31 31.26
N GLY A 528 20.92 -3.06 31.47
CA GLY A 528 21.85 -2.73 32.55
C GLY A 528 23.32 -2.59 32.12
N GLU A 529 23.58 -2.46 30.83
CA GLU A 529 24.91 -2.21 30.28
C GLU A 529 25.46 -0.85 30.76
N PRO A 530 26.80 -0.70 30.87
CA PRO A 530 27.41 0.59 31.13
C PRO A 530 27.10 1.58 30.04
N VAL A 531 26.70 2.82 30.41
CA VAL A 531 26.39 3.91 29.49
C VAL A 531 27.12 5.18 29.95
N ASP A 532 27.41 6.07 29.01
CA ASP A 532 28.05 7.36 29.27
C ASP A 532 27.08 8.39 29.89
N GLY A 533 25.77 8.10 29.81
CA GLY A 533 24.71 8.91 30.41
C GLY A 533 23.31 8.51 29.95
N THR A 534 22.32 9.20 30.50
CA THR A 534 20.91 9.01 30.12
C THR A 534 20.39 10.23 29.37
N LEU A 535 19.87 10.03 28.16
CA LEU A 535 19.11 11.03 27.39
C LEU A 535 17.64 10.95 27.78
N LEU A 536 17.15 11.90 28.53
CA LEU A 536 15.76 12.02 28.93
C LEU A 536 15.01 12.95 27.99
N VAL A 537 14.11 12.41 27.19
CA VAL A 537 13.24 13.18 26.28
C VAL A 537 11.88 13.39 26.94
N THR A 538 11.52 14.63 27.22
CA THR A 538 10.32 14.93 28.00
C THR A 538 9.49 16.08 27.42
N ALA A 539 8.18 15.97 27.56
CA ALA A 539 7.21 17.04 27.29
C ALA A 539 6.75 17.76 28.58
N GLN A 540 7.17 17.30 29.74
CA GLN A 540 6.78 17.90 31.03
C GLN A 540 7.47 19.25 31.23
N ALA A 541 6.72 20.21 31.78
CA ALA A 541 7.21 21.59 31.89
C ALA A 541 8.16 21.79 33.05
N ASP A 542 7.86 21.18 34.21
CA ASP A 542 8.52 21.44 35.48
C ASP A 542 8.64 20.11 36.26
N GLY A 543 9.71 19.35 36.00
CA GLY A 543 10.11 18.18 36.77
C GLY A 543 11.26 18.54 37.72
N GLU A 544 11.32 17.92 38.90
CA GLU A 544 12.55 17.86 39.69
C GLU A 544 13.47 16.85 38.96
N TYR A 545 14.55 17.36 38.39
CA TYR A 545 15.53 16.52 37.71
C TYR A 545 16.71 16.21 38.64
N PRO A 546 17.37 15.06 38.51
CA PRO A 546 18.51 14.70 39.32
C PRO A 546 19.64 15.74 39.29
N ALA A 547 20.41 15.85 40.34
CA ALA A 547 21.62 16.69 40.34
C ALA A 547 22.57 16.20 39.24
N GLY A 548 23.18 17.12 38.48
CA GLY A 548 24.00 16.79 37.32
C GLY A 548 23.24 16.75 35.97
N THR A 549 21.93 17.02 35.98
CA THR A 549 21.13 17.07 34.76
C THR A 549 21.41 18.34 33.95
N ARG A 550 21.79 18.18 32.67
CA ARG A 550 22.08 19.27 31.74
C ARG A 550 21.07 19.31 30.60
N LEU A 551 20.45 20.47 30.34
CA LEU A 551 19.58 20.65 29.18
C LEU A 551 20.42 20.72 27.90
N VAL A 552 20.26 19.77 27.00
CA VAL A 552 21.00 19.65 25.72
C VAL A 552 20.16 19.99 24.50
N GLY A 553 18.84 20.06 24.65
CA GLY A 553 17.95 20.47 23.55
C GLY A 553 16.59 20.94 24.04
N ARG A 554 16.04 21.98 23.37
CA ARG A 554 14.70 22.49 23.65
C ARG A 554 14.06 23.04 22.39
N GLN A 555 12.85 22.55 22.08
CA GLN A 555 12.06 23.03 20.95
C GLN A 555 10.56 23.04 21.26
N ARG A 556 9.85 24.03 20.70
CA ARG A 556 8.40 24.10 20.78
C ARG A 556 7.78 23.49 19.54
N PHE A 557 6.79 22.63 19.76
CA PHE A 557 6.07 21.91 18.71
C PHE A 557 4.57 22.27 18.74
N ARG A 558 3.99 22.47 17.59
CA ARG A 558 2.54 22.59 17.45
C ARG A 558 1.93 21.20 17.26
N VAL A 559 1.32 20.65 18.29
CA VAL A 559 0.82 19.27 18.32
C VAL A 559 -0.47 19.08 17.53
N ASN A 560 -1.32 20.10 17.48
CA ASN A 560 -2.64 20.02 16.83
C ASN A 560 -2.93 21.29 16.00
N SER A 561 -3.47 21.12 14.79
CA SER A 561 -3.90 22.26 13.96
C SER A 561 -5.13 23.00 14.52
N GLN A 562 -5.86 22.34 15.43
CA GLN A 562 -7.05 22.91 16.10
C GLN A 562 -6.74 23.50 17.47
N ASP A 563 -5.70 23.05 18.14
CA ASP A 563 -5.30 23.55 19.44
C ASP A 563 -4.15 24.55 19.29
N ALA A 564 -4.33 25.75 19.85
CA ALA A 564 -3.30 26.78 19.88
C ALA A 564 -2.13 26.44 20.84
N GLU A 565 -2.20 25.30 21.53
CA GLU A 565 -1.20 24.88 22.49
C GLU A 565 0.07 24.36 21.84
N LEU A 566 1.17 25.02 22.22
CA LEU A 566 2.53 24.61 21.85
C LEU A 566 3.07 23.71 22.96
N THR A 567 3.39 22.46 22.61
CA THR A 567 4.11 21.56 23.52
C THR A 567 5.61 21.82 23.39
N THR A 568 6.29 22.01 24.53
CA THR A 568 7.74 22.15 24.55
C THR A 568 8.38 20.79 24.84
N ILE A 569 9.16 20.27 23.91
CA ILE A 569 10.01 19.11 24.12
C ILE A 569 11.36 19.58 24.61
N ARG A 570 11.89 18.91 25.64
CA ARG A 570 13.21 19.10 26.21
C ARG A 570 13.96 17.78 26.17
N VAL A 571 15.25 17.85 25.91
CA VAL A 571 16.16 16.72 26.01
C VAL A 571 17.20 17.09 27.06
N TYR A 572 17.30 16.25 28.07
CA TYR A 572 18.30 16.40 29.14
C TYR A 572 19.31 15.27 29.03
N LEU A 573 20.56 15.60 29.22
CA LEU A 573 21.63 14.64 29.52
C LEU A 573 21.77 14.55 31.03
N VAL A 574 21.60 13.35 31.55
CA VAL A 574 21.81 13.01 32.97
C VAL A 574 23.09 12.20 33.02
N ASP A 575 24.13 12.77 33.61
CA ASP A 575 25.40 12.05 33.84
C ASP A 575 25.11 10.93 34.82
N GLU A 576 25.38 9.69 34.47
CA GLU A 576 25.35 8.61 35.43
C GLU A 576 26.61 8.75 36.29
N ALA A 577 26.42 8.82 37.65
CA ALA A 577 27.54 8.87 38.56
C ALA A 577 28.40 7.59 38.38
N PRO A 578 29.75 7.72 38.30
CA PRO A 578 30.62 6.57 38.09
C PRO A 578 30.49 5.50 39.17
#